data_9698e52c134cd6e506108ec7141b8e69
#
_entry.id   9698e52c134cd6e506108ec7141b8e69
#
_cell.length_a   1.000
_cell.length_b   1.000
_cell.length_c   1.000
_cell.angle_alpha   90.00
_cell.angle_beta   90.00
_cell.angle_gamma   90.00
#
_symmetry.space_group_name_H-M   'P 1'
#
loop_
_entity.id
_entity.type
_entity.pdbx_description
1 polymer ?
#
loop_
_entity_poly.entity_id
_entity_poly.type
_entity_poly.pdbx_seq_one_letter_code
_entity_poly.pdbx_strand_id
1 'polypeptide(L)'
;GVAGATVLEWARRADAARFSTLGTIDRVVYGNYDAVPALAAAAAVTSTIRLTTAILISPYRGNGALLAKQLASVDQLSGGRLVVGIAVGGRDDDYVATGSDFAGRGKAQDALLAEMRAVWAGESRGTAGAIGPTPVRPGGPPLLIGGLGAAAIRREMADLDDGAVVAG
;
A
#
# COMPACT_ATOMS: atom_id res chain seq x y z
N GLY A 1 -12.15 7.57 17.82
CA GLY A 1 -12.14 7.35 16.37
C GLY A 1 -13.47 7.75 15.74
N VAL A 2 -13.47 7.94 14.44
CA VAL A 2 -14.69 8.26 13.65
C VAL A 2 -15.47 6.96 13.41
N ALA A 3 -16.81 7.02 13.42
CA ALA A 3 -17.64 5.84 13.13
C ALA A 3 -17.42 5.36 11.67
N GLY A 4 -17.41 4.05 11.44
CA GLY A 4 -17.17 3.48 10.11
C GLY A 4 -18.17 3.99 9.05
N ALA A 5 -19.45 4.15 9.41
CA ALA A 5 -20.45 4.72 8.52
C ALA A 5 -20.09 6.14 8.03
N THR A 6 -19.48 6.96 8.90
CA THR A 6 -19.01 8.31 8.54
C THR A 6 -17.86 8.25 7.55
N VAL A 7 -16.93 7.30 7.71
CA VAL A 7 -15.80 7.12 6.76
C VAL A 7 -16.33 6.76 5.37
N LEU A 8 -17.29 5.84 5.29
CA LEU A 8 -17.92 5.46 4.03
C LEU A 8 -18.69 6.61 3.38
N GLU A 9 -19.37 7.42 4.19
CA GLU A 9 -20.08 8.59 3.69
C GLU A 9 -19.09 9.65 3.14
N TRP A 10 -17.96 9.88 3.81
CA TRP A 10 -16.91 10.76 3.30
C TRP A 10 -16.36 10.25 1.96
N ALA A 11 -16.15 8.95 1.81
CA ALA A 11 -15.69 8.37 0.56
C ALA A 11 -16.70 8.62 -0.58
N ARG A 12 -17.99 8.38 -0.35
CA ARG A 12 -19.05 8.66 -1.35
C ARG A 12 -19.12 10.14 -1.74
N ARG A 13 -19.05 11.03 -0.75
CA ARG A 13 -19.07 12.48 -1.00
C ARG A 13 -17.85 12.95 -1.78
N ALA A 14 -16.65 12.44 -1.45
CA ALA A 14 -15.44 12.77 -2.17
C ALA A 14 -15.51 12.31 -3.64
N ASP A 15 -16.02 11.10 -3.90
CA ASP A 15 -16.22 10.57 -5.24
C ASP A 15 -17.25 11.41 -6.02
N ALA A 16 -18.40 11.70 -5.42
CA ALA A 16 -19.46 12.55 -6.02
C ALA A 16 -18.98 13.96 -6.30
N ALA A 17 -18.17 14.53 -5.43
CA ALA A 17 -17.57 15.86 -5.60
C ALA A 17 -16.36 15.86 -6.57
N ARG A 18 -16.03 14.71 -7.18
CA ARG A 18 -14.97 14.57 -8.17
C ARG A 18 -13.56 14.93 -7.65
N PHE A 19 -13.28 14.65 -6.39
CA PHE A 19 -11.91 14.70 -5.91
C PHE A 19 -11.06 13.69 -6.70
N SER A 20 -9.81 14.06 -6.98
CA SER A 20 -8.91 13.22 -7.76
C SER A 20 -8.48 11.96 -7.01
N THR A 21 -8.31 12.06 -5.70
CA THR A 21 -7.74 10.99 -4.87
C THR A 21 -8.28 11.03 -3.44
N LEU A 22 -8.54 9.87 -2.87
CA LEU A 22 -8.85 9.66 -1.46
C LEU A 22 -7.71 8.84 -0.82
N GLY A 23 -7.06 9.41 0.19
CA GLY A 23 -5.93 8.78 0.87
C GLY A 23 -6.23 8.40 2.31
N THR A 24 -5.52 7.38 2.81
CA THR A 24 -5.51 7.00 4.23
C THR A 24 -4.09 7.04 4.78
N ILE A 25 -3.96 7.41 6.06
CA ILE A 25 -2.69 7.26 6.79
C ILE A 25 -2.55 5.83 7.32
N ASP A 26 -1.33 5.40 7.55
CA ASP A 26 -1.01 4.11 8.15
C ASP A 26 -0.23 4.32 9.46
N ARG A 27 -0.91 4.17 10.59
CA ARG A 27 -0.36 4.27 11.94
C ARG A 27 -1.02 3.21 12.82
N VAL A 28 -0.20 2.35 13.44
CA VAL A 28 -0.70 1.30 14.34
C VAL A 28 -1.13 1.87 15.70
N VAL A 29 -0.36 2.83 16.22
CA VAL A 29 -0.61 3.39 17.56
C VAL A 29 -1.66 4.51 17.58
N TYR A 30 -2.25 4.85 16.43
CA TYR A 30 -3.33 5.84 16.36
C TYR A 30 -4.71 5.16 16.34
N GLY A 31 -5.75 5.90 16.70
CA GLY A 31 -7.15 5.44 16.65
C GLY A 31 -7.79 5.49 15.25
N ASN A 32 -6.99 5.51 14.18
CA ASN A 32 -7.46 5.40 12.79
C ASN A 32 -7.74 3.93 12.41
N TYR A 33 -8.48 3.74 11.34
CA TYR A 33 -8.62 2.42 10.72
C TYR A 33 -7.32 2.02 10.02
N ASP A 34 -7.04 0.72 9.97
CA ASP A 34 -5.97 0.19 9.13
C ASP A 34 -6.20 0.60 7.66
N ALA A 35 -5.10 1.01 7.00
CA ALA A 35 -5.17 1.59 5.66
C ALA A 35 -5.79 0.65 4.62
N VAL A 36 -5.43 -0.64 4.64
CA VAL A 36 -5.86 -1.59 3.61
C VAL A 36 -7.36 -1.92 3.74
N PRO A 37 -7.90 -2.30 4.92
CA PRO A 37 -9.35 -2.46 5.09
C PRO A 37 -10.15 -1.18 4.82
N ALA A 38 -9.64 0.00 5.21
CA ALA A 38 -10.32 1.26 4.96
C ALA A 38 -10.45 1.55 3.45
N LEU A 39 -9.37 1.32 2.67
CA LEU A 39 -9.41 1.47 1.22
C LEU A 39 -10.28 0.41 0.53
N ALA A 40 -10.30 -0.83 1.01
CA ALA A 40 -11.22 -1.85 0.50
C ALA A 40 -12.69 -1.43 0.70
N ALA A 41 -13.03 -0.90 1.86
CA ALA A 41 -14.36 -0.39 2.16
C ALA A 41 -14.71 0.83 1.29
N ALA A 42 -13.76 1.75 1.08
CA ALA A 42 -13.93 2.89 0.17
C ALA A 42 -14.11 2.43 -1.29
N ALA A 43 -13.37 1.42 -1.74
CA ALA A 43 -13.50 0.84 -3.08
C ALA A 43 -14.93 0.37 -3.38
N ALA A 44 -15.58 -0.25 -2.38
CA ALA A 44 -16.92 -0.79 -2.51
C ALA A 44 -18.02 0.28 -2.61
N VAL A 45 -17.74 1.54 -2.25
CA VAL A 45 -18.74 2.62 -2.20
C VAL A 45 -18.42 3.79 -3.12
N THR A 46 -17.36 3.67 -3.93
CA THR A 46 -16.89 4.69 -4.89
C THR A 46 -16.68 4.07 -6.26
N SER A 47 -16.68 4.89 -7.32
CA SER A 47 -16.57 4.43 -8.70
C SER A 47 -15.48 5.10 -9.53
N THR A 48 -15.05 6.30 -9.19
CA THR A 48 -14.15 7.11 -10.03
C THR A 48 -12.90 7.59 -9.31
N ILE A 49 -12.99 7.94 -8.04
CA ILE A 49 -11.90 8.49 -7.24
C ILE A 49 -10.75 7.47 -7.10
N ARG A 50 -9.51 7.91 -7.26
CA ARG A 50 -8.34 7.09 -6.95
C ARG A 50 -8.25 6.86 -5.44
N LEU A 51 -7.80 5.67 -5.07
CA LEU A 51 -7.60 5.28 -3.68
C LEU A 51 -6.11 5.15 -3.42
N THR A 52 -5.60 5.76 -2.35
CA THR A 52 -4.16 5.70 -2.08
C THR A 52 -3.85 5.50 -0.60
N THR A 53 -2.78 4.79 -0.34
CA THR A 53 -2.14 4.83 0.97
C THR A 53 -1.22 6.04 1.04
N ALA A 54 -1.39 6.91 2.04
CA ALA A 54 -0.62 8.16 2.18
C ALA A 54 -0.05 8.30 3.61
N ILE A 55 0.82 7.41 3.98
CA ILE A 55 1.57 6.41 3.23
C ILE A 55 1.56 5.09 4.00
N LEU A 56 1.65 3.94 3.32
CA LEU A 56 1.74 2.62 3.96
C LEU A 56 3.15 2.39 4.52
N ILE A 57 3.25 2.05 5.80
CA ILE A 57 4.54 1.73 6.42
C ILE A 57 4.75 0.22 6.32
N SER A 58 5.43 -0.19 5.26
CA SER A 58 5.50 -1.59 4.89
C SER A 58 6.33 -2.51 5.79
N PRO A 59 7.46 -2.09 6.39
CA PRO A 59 8.33 -3.02 7.10
C PRO A 59 7.67 -3.74 8.26
N TYR A 60 6.80 -3.10 9.01
CA TYR A 60 6.10 -3.77 10.12
C TYR A 60 4.91 -4.62 9.67
N ARG A 61 4.56 -4.65 8.40
CA ARG A 61 3.56 -5.58 7.85
C ARG A 61 4.08 -7.02 7.75
N GLY A 62 5.38 -7.21 7.81
CA GLY A 62 6.08 -8.46 8.11
C GLY A 62 6.07 -9.52 7.00
N ASN A 63 5.07 -9.57 6.10
CA ASN A 63 4.95 -10.59 5.06
C ASN A 63 4.56 -9.98 3.73
N GLY A 64 5.50 -9.96 2.78
CA GLY A 64 5.32 -9.36 1.46
C GLY A 64 4.28 -10.07 0.61
N ALA A 65 4.20 -11.40 0.69
CA ALA A 65 3.22 -12.16 -0.08
C ALA A 65 1.78 -11.90 0.40
N LEU A 66 1.57 -11.80 1.71
CA LEU A 66 0.27 -11.46 2.27
C LEU A 66 -0.13 -10.02 1.93
N LEU A 67 0.81 -9.08 2.06
CA LEU A 67 0.56 -7.69 1.70
C LEU A 67 0.28 -7.53 0.21
N ALA A 68 1.04 -8.22 -0.66
CA ALA A 68 0.79 -8.24 -2.10
C ALA A 68 -0.62 -8.73 -2.43
N LYS A 69 -1.06 -9.82 -1.78
CA LYS A 69 -2.43 -10.35 -1.93
C LYS A 69 -3.49 -9.35 -1.47
N GLN A 70 -3.29 -8.70 -0.34
CA GLN A 70 -4.22 -7.70 0.20
C GLN A 70 -4.38 -6.51 -0.76
N LEU A 71 -3.26 -5.96 -1.24
CA LEU A 71 -3.25 -4.83 -2.16
C LEU A 71 -3.84 -5.20 -3.54
N ALA A 72 -3.52 -6.37 -4.07
CA ALA A 72 -4.14 -6.88 -5.29
C ALA A 72 -5.65 -7.06 -5.15
N SER A 73 -6.11 -7.46 -3.96
CA SER A 73 -7.55 -7.56 -3.67
C SER A 73 -8.23 -6.19 -3.70
N VAL A 74 -7.62 -5.17 -3.09
CA VAL A 74 -8.15 -3.79 -3.15
C VAL A 74 -8.10 -3.25 -4.58
N ASP A 75 -7.04 -3.54 -5.33
CA ASP A 75 -6.91 -3.15 -6.74
C ASP A 75 -8.04 -3.73 -7.59
N GLN A 76 -8.33 -5.02 -7.45
CA GLN A 76 -9.46 -5.69 -8.12
C GLN A 76 -10.80 -5.10 -7.69
N LEU A 77 -11.05 -4.96 -6.39
CA LEU A 77 -12.30 -4.38 -5.86
C LEU A 77 -12.53 -2.94 -6.32
N SER A 78 -11.47 -2.20 -6.54
CA SER A 78 -11.54 -0.83 -7.04
C SER A 78 -11.57 -0.71 -8.57
N GLY A 79 -11.39 -1.81 -9.31
CA GLY A 79 -11.26 -1.76 -10.77
C GLY A 79 -9.99 -1.06 -11.24
N GLY A 80 -8.87 -1.22 -10.53
CA GLY A 80 -7.56 -0.66 -10.89
C GLY A 80 -7.37 0.80 -10.48
N ARG A 81 -8.16 1.32 -9.52
CA ARG A 81 -8.05 2.70 -9.00
C ARG A 81 -7.06 2.83 -7.85
N LEU A 82 -6.48 1.73 -7.37
CA LEU A 82 -5.51 1.75 -6.27
C LEU A 82 -4.17 2.33 -6.74
N VAL A 83 -3.60 3.18 -5.90
CA VAL A 83 -2.20 3.66 -5.97
C VAL A 83 -1.58 3.41 -4.60
N VAL A 84 -0.46 2.73 -4.53
CA VAL A 84 0.17 2.37 -3.26
C VAL A 84 1.32 3.32 -2.96
N GLY A 85 1.09 4.27 -2.05
CA GLY A 85 2.16 5.02 -1.42
C GLY A 85 2.78 4.17 -0.31
N ILE A 86 4.10 3.94 -0.35
CA ILE A 86 4.80 3.03 0.55
C ILE A 86 6.10 3.66 1.08
N ALA A 87 6.40 3.50 2.35
CA ALA A 87 7.63 3.99 2.96
C ALA A 87 8.04 3.19 4.19
N VAL A 88 9.27 3.44 4.65
CA VAL A 88 9.77 2.86 5.90
C VAL A 88 9.24 3.57 7.16
N GLY A 89 8.71 4.76 7.04
CA GLY A 89 8.33 5.57 8.19
C GLY A 89 9.53 6.11 9.00
N GLY A 90 9.26 7.16 9.77
CA GLY A 90 10.27 7.84 10.59
C GLY A 90 10.05 7.73 12.10
N ARG A 91 9.05 6.95 12.54
CA ARG A 91 8.66 6.84 13.95
C ARG A 91 8.84 5.40 14.43
N ASP A 92 9.41 5.25 15.60
CA ASP A 92 9.69 3.96 16.23
C ASP A 92 8.51 3.38 16.99
N ASP A 93 7.55 4.20 17.42
CA ASP A 93 6.39 3.78 18.21
C ASP A 93 5.55 2.68 17.56
N ASP A 94 5.31 2.76 16.24
CA ASP A 94 4.60 1.71 15.48
C ASP A 94 5.41 0.41 15.40
N TYR A 95 6.74 0.53 15.28
CA TYR A 95 7.65 -0.63 15.26
C TYR A 95 7.71 -1.33 16.61
N VAL A 96 7.77 -0.57 17.70
CA VAL A 96 7.70 -1.11 19.07
C VAL A 96 6.37 -1.84 19.27
N ALA A 97 5.26 -1.21 18.88
CA ALA A 97 3.93 -1.79 19.02
C ALA A 97 3.73 -3.10 18.23
N THR A 98 4.43 -3.26 17.12
CA THR A 98 4.35 -4.45 16.26
C THR A 98 5.48 -5.46 16.52
N GLY A 99 6.43 -5.17 17.40
CA GLY A 99 7.61 -6.01 17.64
C GLY A 99 8.58 -6.07 16.45
N SER A 100 8.56 -5.06 15.57
CA SER A 100 9.37 -5.02 14.36
C SER A 100 10.68 -4.25 14.56
N ASP A 101 11.72 -4.58 13.78
CA ASP A 101 13.02 -3.92 13.85
C ASP A 101 13.00 -2.56 13.15
N PHE A 102 13.10 -1.49 13.92
CA PHE A 102 13.18 -0.13 13.39
C PHE A 102 14.52 0.16 12.68
N ALA A 103 15.63 -0.39 13.17
CA ALA A 103 16.95 -0.15 12.59
C ALA A 103 17.10 -0.77 11.21
N GLY A 104 16.58 -1.99 11.03
CA GLY A 104 16.62 -2.74 9.78
C GLY A 104 15.50 -2.42 8.78
N ARG A 105 14.64 -1.43 9.06
CA ARG A 105 13.42 -1.15 8.28
C ARG A 105 13.63 -0.92 6.78
N GLY A 106 14.76 -0.32 6.38
CA GLY A 106 15.08 -0.11 4.95
C GLY A 106 15.29 -1.44 4.23
N LYS A 107 16.11 -2.32 4.80
CA LYS A 107 16.35 -3.67 4.25
C LYS A 107 15.07 -4.51 4.25
N ALA A 108 14.25 -4.38 5.28
CA ALA A 108 12.97 -5.06 5.36
C ALA A 108 12.01 -4.60 4.25
N GLN A 109 11.96 -3.30 3.94
CA GLN A 109 11.18 -2.77 2.82
C GLN A 109 11.67 -3.28 1.48
N ASP A 110 12.99 -3.28 1.23
CA ASP A 110 13.55 -3.78 -0.03
C ASP A 110 13.13 -5.24 -0.28
N ALA A 111 13.28 -6.10 0.74
CA ALA A 111 12.88 -7.51 0.66
C ALA A 111 11.37 -7.68 0.42
N LEU A 112 10.55 -6.87 1.11
CA LEU A 112 9.10 -6.91 1.00
C LEU A 112 8.63 -6.45 -0.39
N LEU A 113 9.23 -5.40 -0.95
CA LEU A 113 8.92 -4.92 -2.30
C LEU A 113 9.29 -5.97 -3.36
N ALA A 114 10.44 -6.61 -3.24
CA ALA A 114 10.85 -7.69 -4.14
C ALA A 114 9.84 -8.86 -4.10
N GLU A 115 9.41 -9.25 -2.90
CA GLU A 115 8.42 -10.30 -2.72
C GLU A 115 7.04 -9.92 -3.30
N MET A 116 6.59 -8.69 -3.08
CA MET A 116 5.33 -8.20 -3.65
C MET A 116 5.34 -8.24 -5.18
N ARG A 117 6.42 -7.79 -5.80
CA ARG A 117 6.58 -7.82 -7.27
C ARG A 117 6.54 -9.25 -7.81
N ALA A 118 7.26 -10.18 -7.17
CA ALA A 118 7.25 -11.60 -7.55
C ALA A 118 5.83 -12.20 -7.49
N VAL A 119 5.07 -11.88 -6.44
CA VAL A 119 3.66 -12.31 -6.32
C VAL A 119 2.81 -11.71 -7.43
N TRP A 120 2.92 -10.42 -7.71
CA TRP A 120 2.14 -9.76 -8.76
C TRP A 120 2.53 -10.20 -10.17
N ALA A 121 3.78 -10.63 -10.38
CA ALA A 121 4.23 -11.26 -11.61
C ALA A 121 3.70 -12.70 -11.79
N GLY A 122 3.04 -13.27 -10.78
CA GLY A 122 2.49 -14.63 -10.82
C GLY A 122 3.52 -15.72 -10.57
N GLU A 123 4.66 -15.39 -9.94
CA GLU A 123 5.68 -16.39 -9.62
C GLU A 123 5.14 -17.44 -8.65
N SER A 124 5.43 -18.70 -8.93
CA SER A 124 5.03 -19.82 -8.07
C SER A 124 5.72 -19.79 -6.72
N ARG A 125 4.96 -20.09 -5.66
CA ARG A 125 5.46 -20.23 -4.29
C ARG A 125 5.52 -21.71 -3.89
N GLY A 126 6.58 -22.36 -4.31
CA GLY A 126 6.77 -23.80 -4.07
C GLY A 126 5.58 -24.62 -4.59
N THR A 127 5.08 -25.54 -3.80
CA THR A 127 3.93 -26.39 -4.14
C THR A 127 2.58 -25.67 -4.13
N ALA A 128 2.52 -24.46 -3.55
CA ALA A 128 1.28 -23.69 -3.47
C ALA A 128 0.88 -23.00 -4.81
N GLY A 129 1.81 -22.93 -5.75
CA GLY A 129 1.58 -22.23 -7.02
C GLY A 129 1.60 -20.71 -6.88
N ALA A 130 0.99 -20.01 -7.84
CA ALA A 130 0.90 -18.56 -7.84
C ALA A 130 -0.15 -18.05 -6.83
N ILE A 131 0.11 -16.88 -6.24
CA ILE A 131 -0.82 -16.24 -5.29
C ILE A 131 -1.71 -15.25 -6.01
N GLY A 132 -3.02 -15.48 -5.98
CA GLY A 132 -4.04 -14.55 -6.52
C GLY A 132 -4.76 -13.75 -5.43
N PRO A 133 -5.61 -12.78 -5.82
CA PRO A 133 -5.94 -12.42 -7.19
C PRO A 133 -4.77 -11.73 -7.91
N THR A 134 -4.73 -11.83 -9.26
CA THR A 134 -3.81 -11.02 -10.07
C THR A 134 -4.28 -9.56 -10.04
N PRO A 135 -3.40 -8.57 -9.89
CA PRO A 135 -3.77 -7.18 -10.02
C PRO A 135 -4.42 -6.85 -11.37
N VAL A 136 -5.20 -5.77 -11.44
CA VAL A 136 -5.82 -5.30 -12.67
C VAL A 136 -4.77 -4.93 -13.72
N ARG A 137 -3.65 -4.33 -13.27
CA ARG A 137 -2.53 -3.99 -14.13
C ARG A 137 -1.44 -5.05 -14.04
N PRO A 138 -0.82 -5.45 -15.16
CA PRO A 138 0.40 -6.25 -15.13
C PRO A 138 1.48 -5.60 -14.25
N GLY A 139 2.10 -6.35 -13.37
CA GLY A 139 3.12 -5.85 -12.45
C GLY A 139 2.59 -5.18 -11.17
N GLY A 140 1.27 -5.03 -11.04
CA GLY A 140 0.64 -4.51 -9.82
C GLY A 140 0.13 -3.07 -9.92
N PRO A 141 -0.50 -2.56 -8.84
CA PRO A 141 -0.89 -1.17 -8.75
C PRO A 141 0.35 -0.25 -8.76
N PRO A 142 0.22 1.01 -9.25
CA PRO A 142 1.33 1.96 -9.23
C PRO A 142 1.88 2.15 -7.81
N LEU A 143 3.20 2.15 -7.66
CA LEU A 143 3.91 2.38 -6.41
C LEU A 143 4.45 3.82 -6.37
N LEU A 144 4.18 4.52 -5.27
CA LEU A 144 4.79 5.79 -4.91
C LEU A 144 5.68 5.55 -3.70
N ILE A 145 6.98 5.71 -3.86
CA ILE A 145 7.93 5.43 -2.79
C ILE A 145 8.26 6.71 -2.06
N GLY A 146 7.97 6.74 -0.76
CA GLY A 146 8.29 7.86 0.12
C GLY A 146 9.64 7.65 0.78
N GLY A 147 10.54 8.64 0.67
CA GLY A 147 11.86 8.61 1.31
C GLY A 147 12.36 10.01 1.65
N LEU A 148 13.10 10.12 2.77
CA LEU A 148 13.68 11.38 3.24
C LEU A 148 15.14 11.57 2.80
N GLY A 149 15.71 10.65 2.02
CA GLY A 149 17.10 10.73 1.61
C GLY A 149 17.30 10.44 0.12
N ALA A 150 18.05 11.31 -0.57
CA ALA A 150 18.36 11.16 -1.99
C ALA A 150 19.02 9.82 -2.36
N ALA A 151 19.74 9.19 -1.42
CA ALA A 151 20.36 7.88 -1.64
C ALA A 151 19.35 6.72 -1.58
N ALA A 152 18.37 6.79 -0.67
CA ALA A 152 17.28 5.81 -0.58
C ALA A 152 16.41 5.90 -1.83
N ILE A 153 16.00 7.12 -2.21
CA ILE A 153 15.21 7.40 -3.41
C ILE A 153 15.89 6.87 -4.68
N ARG A 154 17.20 7.14 -4.86
CA ARG A 154 17.95 6.68 -6.04
C ARG A 154 18.08 5.16 -6.12
N ARG A 155 18.27 4.47 -4.99
CA ARG A 155 18.35 3.01 -4.97
C ARG A 155 17.02 2.37 -5.37
N GLU A 156 15.92 2.89 -4.83
CA GLU A 156 14.57 2.42 -5.14
C GLU A 156 14.15 2.76 -6.59
N MET A 157 14.62 3.91 -7.14
CA MET A 157 14.38 4.26 -8.55
C MET A 157 15.14 3.38 -9.52
N ALA A 158 16.33 2.89 -9.16
CA ALA A 158 17.13 2.01 -10.03
C ALA A 158 16.45 0.65 -10.26
N ASP A 159 15.56 0.22 -9.34
CA ASP A 159 14.82 -1.03 -9.42
C ASP A 159 13.40 -0.85 -10.03
N LEU A 160 13.05 0.36 -10.42
CA LEU A 160 11.73 0.68 -10.98
C LEU A 160 11.85 0.81 -12.50
N ASP A 161 11.47 -0.22 -13.24
CA ASP A 161 11.17 -0.09 -14.66
C ASP A 161 9.91 0.81 -14.83
N ASP A 162 10.08 1.86 -15.64
CA ASP A 162 9.08 2.75 -16.23
C ASP A 162 7.65 2.78 -15.60
N GLY A 163 7.45 3.50 -14.54
CA GLY A 163 6.09 3.78 -14.07
C GLY A 163 5.90 4.23 -12.63
N ALA A 164 6.94 4.25 -11.83
CA ALA A 164 6.82 4.76 -10.46
C ALA A 164 7.19 6.25 -10.39
N VAL A 165 6.40 7.00 -9.65
CA VAL A 165 6.65 8.41 -9.34
C VAL A 165 7.16 8.52 -7.92
N VAL A 166 8.30 9.16 -7.74
CA VAL A 166 8.86 9.47 -6.41
C VAL A 166 8.28 10.78 -5.93
N ALA A 167 7.65 10.77 -4.77
CA ALA A 167 7.23 11.98 -4.06
C ALA A 167 8.31 12.36 -3.03
N GLY A 168 8.89 13.54 -3.19
CA GLY A 168 9.81 14.15 -2.23
C GLY A 168 9.07 14.98 -1.18
#